data_25bd38cb8614c31590254ddb5262bdae
#
_entry.id   25bd38cb8614c31590254ddb5262bdae
#
_cell.length_a   1.000
_cell.length_b   1.000
_cell.length_c   1.000
_cell.angle_alpha   90.00
_cell.angle_beta   90.00
_cell.angle_gamma   90.00
#
_symmetry.space_group_name_H-M   'P 1'
#
loop_
_entity.id
_entity.type
_entity.pdbx_description
1 polymer ?
#
loop_
_entity_poly.entity_id
_entity_poly.type
_entity_poly.pdbx_seq_one_letter_code
_entity_poly.pdbx_strand_id
1 'polypeptide(L)'
;MSGGEKQRVLIARALTQEAKILILDEPISNLDLKFQLETMKILKNLAKENNLIVITILHDLNFAISYSDKILFLKNGKINNFGDTKKIITTSNIKEIFSVDIDIVQFKNKNYIIPLE
;
A
#
# COMPACT_ATOMS: atom_id res chain seq x y z
N MET A 1 -13.56 19.59 -6.61
CA MET A 1 -13.51 18.45 -5.70
C MET A 1 -12.06 18.21 -5.25
N SER A 2 -11.85 18.01 -3.96
CA SER A 2 -10.51 17.68 -3.45
C SER A 2 -10.07 16.30 -3.92
N GLY A 3 -8.76 16.00 -3.83
CA GLY A 3 -8.24 14.68 -4.15
C GLY A 3 -8.87 13.58 -3.31
N GLY A 4 -9.09 13.83 -2.00
CA GLY A 4 -9.73 12.89 -1.11
C GLY A 4 -11.19 12.63 -1.46
N GLU A 5 -11.92 13.66 -1.87
CA GLU A 5 -13.30 13.51 -2.30
C GLU A 5 -13.40 12.69 -3.58
N LYS A 6 -12.51 12.92 -4.55
CA LYS A 6 -12.44 12.12 -5.79
C LYS A 6 -12.21 10.65 -5.48
N GLN A 7 -11.29 10.34 -4.57
CA GLN A 7 -11.03 8.95 -4.19
C GLN A 7 -12.23 8.29 -3.52
N ARG A 8 -12.92 9.00 -2.64
CA ARG A 8 -14.14 8.48 -2.01
C ARG A 8 -15.24 8.19 -3.01
N VAL A 9 -15.41 9.06 -4.01
CA VAL A 9 -16.39 8.87 -5.08
C VAL A 9 -16.06 7.63 -5.91
N LEU A 10 -14.78 7.45 -6.27
CA LEU A 10 -14.35 6.28 -7.03
C LEU A 10 -14.58 4.98 -6.26
N ILE A 11 -14.27 4.98 -4.96
CA ILE A 11 -14.50 3.82 -4.08
C ILE A 11 -15.99 3.52 -3.99
N ALA A 12 -16.83 4.54 -3.77
CA ALA A 12 -18.28 4.37 -3.69
C ALA A 12 -18.85 3.81 -5.00
N ARG A 13 -18.35 4.29 -6.14
CA ARG A 13 -18.77 3.78 -7.46
C ARG A 13 -18.42 2.30 -7.62
N ALA A 14 -17.21 1.91 -7.22
CA ALA A 14 -16.79 0.51 -7.29
C ALA A 14 -17.71 -0.38 -6.44
N LEU A 15 -18.09 0.08 -5.25
CA LEU A 15 -18.99 -0.66 -4.36
C LEU A 15 -20.41 -0.80 -4.95
N THR A 16 -20.96 0.25 -5.56
CA THR A 16 -22.29 0.20 -6.17
C THR A 16 -22.32 -0.70 -7.40
N GLN A 17 -21.22 -0.88 -8.08
CA GLN A 17 -21.09 -1.79 -9.22
C GLN A 17 -20.84 -3.24 -8.81
N GLU A 18 -20.83 -3.54 -7.52
CA GLU A 18 -20.51 -4.86 -6.98
C GLU A 18 -19.18 -5.41 -7.50
N ALA A 19 -18.19 -4.55 -7.62
CA ALA A 19 -16.86 -4.92 -8.06
C ALA A 19 -16.23 -5.91 -7.08
N LYS A 20 -15.55 -6.92 -7.61
CA LYS A 20 -14.79 -7.90 -6.81
C LYS A 20 -13.33 -7.50 -6.67
N ILE A 21 -12.84 -6.69 -7.59
CA ILE A 21 -11.47 -6.21 -7.62
C ILE A 21 -11.51 -4.69 -7.79
N LEU A 22 -10.78 -4.00 -6.91
CA LEU A 22 -10.59 -2.56 -6.98
C LEU A 22 -9.13 -2.28 -7.21
N ILE A 23 -8.79 -1.58 -8.29
CA ILE A 23 -7.42 -1.23 -8.63
C ILE A 23 -7.28 0.28 -8.55
N LEU A 24 -6.34 0.75 -7.72
CA LEU A 24 -6.09 2.18 -7.53
C LEU A 24 -4.61 2.48 -7.77
N ASP A 25 -4.35 3.45 -8.63
CA ASP A 25 -3.00 3.92 -8.93
C ASP A 25 -2.70 5.16 -8.09
N GLU A 26 -1.77 5.01 -7.15
CA GLU A 26 -1.33 6.08 -6.25
C GLU A 26 -2.49 6.80 -5.54
N PRO A 27 -3.36 6.07 -4.81
CA PRO A 27 -4.60 6.67 -4.28
C PRO A 27 -4.37 7.72 -3.20
N ILE A 28 -3.17 7.79 -2.63
CA ILE A 28 -2.84 8.75 -1.57
C ILE A 28 -1.86 9.84 -2.02
N SER A 29 -1.50 9.83 -3.31
CA SER A 29 -0.63 10.86 -3.89
C SER A 29 -1.30 12.23 -3.81
N ASN A 30 -0.54 13.26 -3.42
CA ASN A 30 -1.01 14.64 -3.30
C ASN A 30 -2.07 14.88 -2.20
N LEU A 31 -2.28 13.91 -1.32
CA LEU A 31 -3.12 14.09 -0.15
C LEU A 31 -2.25 14.44 1.06
N ASP A 32 -2.79 15.23 1.99
CA ASP A 32 -2.12 15.44 3.26
C ASP A 32 -2.24 14.18 4.15
N LEU A 33 -1.46 14.14 5.21
CA LEU A 33 -1.33 12.94 6.05
C LEU A 33 -2.66 12.43 6.59
N LYS A 34 -3.54 13.32 7.00
CA LYS A 34 -4.86 12.93 7.53
C LYS A 34 -5.66 12.14 6.51
N PHE A 35 -5.74 12.65 5.28
CA PHE A 35 -6.51 12.02 4.21
C PHE A 35 -5.82 10.77 3.69
N GLN A 36 -4.48 10.72 3.70
CA GLN A 36 -3.74 9.49 3.38
C GLN A 36 -4.13 8.37 4.34
N LEU A 37 -4.09 8.63 5.63
CA LEU A 37 -4.43 7.63 6.66
C LEU A 37 -5.89 7.18 6.56
N GLU A 38 -6.81 8.12 6.38
CA GLU A 38 -8.23 7.80 6.22
C GLU A 38 -8.47 6.92 4.99
N THR A 39 -7.86 7.26 3.86
CA THR A 39 -8.01 6.49 2.62
C THR A 39 -7.50 5.08 2.78
N MET A 40 -6.30 4.90 3.35
CA MET A 40 -5.75 3.57 3.55
C MET A 40 -6.58 2.71 4.51
N LYS A 41 -7.15 3.31 5.55
CA LYS A 41 -8.05 2.61 6.47
C LYS A 41 -9.31 2.15 5.76
N ILE A 42 -9.91 3.01 4.93
CA ILE A 42 -11.11 2.67 4.16
C ILE A 42 -10.80 1.47 3.25
N LEU A 43 -9.69 1.51 2.51
CA LEU A 43 -9.31 0.44 1.59
C LEU A 43 -9.08 -0.89 2.31
N LYS A 44 -8.40 -0.85 3.45
CA LYS A 44 -8.16 -2.04 4.25
C LYS A 44 -9.46 -2.65 4.77
N ASN A 45 -10.37 -1.82 5.27
CA ASN A 45 -11.66 -2.28 5.76
C ASN A 45 -12.53 -2.86 4.64
N LEU A 46 -12.52 -2.26 3.46
CA LEU A 46 -13.24 -2.78 2.30
C LEU A 46 -12.77 -4.18 1.91
N ALA A 47 -11.46 -4.38 1.87
CA ALA A 47 -10.88 -5.68 1.56
C ALA A 47 -11.32 -6.73 2.59
N LYS A 48 -11.34 -6.36 3.87
CA LYS A 48 -11.65 -7.28 4.96
C LYS A 48 -13.15 -7.58 5.06
N GLU A 49 -13.99 -6.54 4.98
CA GLU A 49 -15.43 -6.67 5.26
C GLU A 49 -16.25 -7.10 4.06
N ASN A 50 -15.83 -6.74 2.86
CA ASN A 50 -16.60 -6.98 1.64
C ASN A 50 -16.00 -8.05 0.72
N ASN A 51 -15.02 -8.82 1.18
CA ASN A 51 -14.29 -9.78 0.35
C ASN A 51 -13.79 -9.18 -0.97
N LEU A 52 -13.43 -7.92 -0.92
CA LEU A 52 -12.96 -7.19 -2.07
C LEU A 52 -11.43 -7.36 -2.19
N ILE A 53 -10.94 -7.65 -3.37
CA ILE A 53 -9.50 -7.63 -3.65
C ILE A 53 -9.14 -6.20 -3.99
N VAL A 54 -8.29 -5.59 -3.16
CA VAL A 54 -7.83 -4.21 -3.37
C VAL A 54 -6.38 -4.26 -3.80
N ILE A 55 -6.09 -3.74 -4.98
CA ILE A 55 -4.73 -3.61 -5.52
C ILE A 55 -4.41 -2.13 -5.60
N THR A 56 -3.38 -1.71 -4.88
CA THR A 56 -2.94 -0.31 -4.88
C THR A 56 -1.49 -0.21 -5.31
N ILE A 57 -1.18 0.80 -6.11
CA ILE A 57 0.19 1.17 -6.42
C ILE A 57 0.59 2.27 -5.45
N LEU A 58 1.61 2.01 -4.64
CA LEU A 58 2.09 2.95 -3.63
C LEU A 58 3.59 3.17 -3.79
N HIS A 59 4.04 4.37 -3.53
CA HIS A 59 5.47 4.71 -3.48
C HIS A 59 5.99 4.74 -2.05
N ASP A 60 5.15 5.00 -1.08
CA ASP A 60 5.53 5.03 0.33
C ASP A 60 5.58 3.60 0.89
N LEU A 61 6.77 3.12 1.18
CA LEU A 61 6.99 1.77 1.70
C LEU A 61 6.34 1.55 3.06
N ASN A 62 6.36 2.54 3.93
CA ASN A 62 5.78 2.38 5.25
C ASN A 62 4.26 2.26 5.19
N PHE A 63 3.60 2.98 4.29
CA PHE A 63 2.17 2.77 4.03
C PHE A 63 1.90 1.38 3.47
N ALA A 64 2.71 0.95 2.49
CA ALA A 64 2.55 -0.38 1.92
C ALA A 64 2.69 -1.47 2.97
N ILE A 65 3.69 -1.38 3.82
CA ILE A 65 3.93 -2.37 4.89
C ILE A 65 2.78 -2.38 5.90
N SER A 66 2.31 -1.22 6.31
CA SER A 66 1.29 -1.10 7.37
C SER A 66 -0.09 -1.56 6.93
N TYR A 67 -0.43 -1.41 5.67
CA TYR A 67 -1.80 -1.63 5.19
C TYR A 67 -1.97 -2.82 4.24
N SER A 68 -0.89 -3.44 3.77
CA SER A 68 -0.99 -4.53 2.78
C SER A 68 -0.82 -5.90 3.42
N ASP A 69 -1.63 -6.85 2.99
CA ASP A 69 -1.46 -8.25 3.36
C ASP A 69 -0.35 -8.89 2.53
N LYS A 70 -0.26 -8.50 1.25
CA LYS A 70 0.76 -8.97 0.32
C LYS A 70 1.36 -7.81 -0.42
N ILE A 71 2.62 -7.94 -0.79
CA ILE A 71 3.36 -6.93 -1.54
C ILE A 71 3.95 -7.58 -2.79
N LEU A 72 3.90 -6.83 -3.88
CA LEU A 72 4.55 -7.18 -5.13
C LEU A 72 5.51 -6.06 -5.48
N PHE A 73 6.77 -6.42 -5.67
CA PHE A 73 7.79 -5.48 -6.13
C PHE A 73 8.03 -5.64 -7.62
N LEU A 74 7.96 -4.52 -8.33
CA LEU A 74 8.30 -4.45 -9.75
C LEU A 74 9.64 -3.75 -9.93
N LYS A 75 10.49 -4.31 -10.78
CA LYS A 75 11.75 -3.71 -11.16
C LYS A 75 11.97 -3.94 -12.65
N ASN A 76 12.23 -2.86 -13.39
CA ASN A 76 12.46 -2.93 -14.84
C ASN A 76 11.32 -3.65 -15.60
N GLY A 77 10.08 -3.41 -15.19
CA GLY A 77 8.91 -4.02 -15.82
C GLY A 77 8.68 -5.48 -15.51
N LYS A 78 9.43 -6.04 -14.56
CA LYS A 78 9.32 -7.45 -14.18
C LYS A 78 9.00 -7.60 -12.69
N ILE A 79 8.32 -8.70 -12.35
CA ILE A 79 8.08 -9.05 -10.96
C ILE A 79 9.40 -9.52 -10.35
N ASN A 80 9.86 -8.80 -9.33
CA ASN A 80 11.05 -9.17 -8.58
C ASN A 80 10.69 -10.07 -7.39
N ASN A 81 9.70 -9.67 -6.61
CA ASN A 81 9.21 -10.39 -5.45
C ASN A 81 7.70 -10.27 -5.34
N PHE A 82 7.07 -11.33 -4.84
CA PHE A 82 5.65 -11.32 -4.50
C PHE A 82 5.39 -12.26 -3.33
N GLY A 83 4.62 -11.84 -2.37
CA GLY A 83 4.23 -12.67 -1.25
C GLY A 83 3.73 -11.89 -0.05
N ASP A 84 3.62 -12.59 1.07
CA ASP A 84 3.18 -11.99 2.32
C ASP A 84 4.11 -10.86 2.73
N THR A 85 3.54 -9.75 3.17
CA THR A 85 4.29 -8.54 3.54
C THR A 85 5.42 -8.86 4.51
N LYS A 86 5.14 -9.64 5.55
CA LYS A 86 6.15 -9.99 6.55
C LYS A 86 7.33 -10.78 5.99
N LYS A 87 7.11 -11.56 4.94
CA LYS A 87 8.14 -12.38 4.32
C LYS A 87 8.93 -11.61 3.26
N ILE A 88 8.26 -10.70 2.55
CA ILE A 88 8.86 -9.97 1.44
C ILE A 88 9.68 -8.78 1.91
N ILE A 89 9.28 -8.13 3.00
CA ILE A 89 9.97 -6.95 3.53
C ILE A 89 11.19 -7.40 4.34
N THR A 90 12.34 -7.39 3.68
CA THR A 90 13.64 -7.67 4.28
C THR A 90 14.63 -6.60 3.84
N THR A 91 15.68 -6.42 4.63
CA THR A 91 16.75 -5.46 4.28
C THR A 91 17.39 -5.82 2.93
N SER A 92 17.55 -7.12 2.67
CA SER A 92 18.11 -7.64 1.43
C SER A 92 17.24 -7.30 0.22
N ASN A 93 15.93 -7.55 0.29
CA ASN A 93 15.02 -7.27 -0.81
C ASN A 93 14.92 -5.77 -1.11
N ILE A 94 14.87 -4.94 -0.08
CA ILE A 94 14.82 -3.49 -0.25
C ILE A 94 16.11 -2.98 -0.89
N LYS A 95 17.27 -3.50 -0.47
CA LYS A 95 18.54 -3.15 -1.08
C LYS A 95 18.59 -3.51 -2.56
N GLU A 96 18.12 -4.71 -2.89
CA GLU A 96 18.10 -5.18 -4.28
C GLU A 96 17.21 -4.33 -5.18
N ILE A 97 16.01 -3.96 -4.69
CA ILE A 97 15.02 -3.26 -5.50
C ILE A 97 15.28 -1.76 -5.59
N PHE A 98 15.58 -1.13 -4.46
CA PHE A 98 15.69 0.33 -4.36
C PHE A 98 17.12 0.84 -4.24
N SER A 99 18.10 -0.06 -4.11
CA SER A 99 19.51 0.30 -3.95
C SER A 99 19.77 1.19 -2.72
N VAL A 100 19.01 0.96 -1.65
CA VAL A 100 19.09 1.72 -0.39
C VAL A 100 19.29 0.76 0.76
N ASP A 101 20.18 1.15 1.69
CA ASP A 101 20.33 0.45 2.95
C ASP A 101 19.29 0.97 3.93
N ILE A 102 18.61 0.04 4.58
CA ILE A 102 17.54 0.36 5.53
C ILE A 102 17.66 -0.49 6.78
N ASP A 103 17.04 -0.02 7.84
CA ASP A 103 16.78 -0.82 9.03
C ASP A 103 15.27 -1.06 9.15
N ILE A 104 14.91 -2.22 9.69
CA ILE A 104 13.51 -2.53 9.97
C ILE A 104 13.32 -2.46 11.47
N VAL A 105 12.49 -1.55 11.93
CA VAL A 105 12.24 -1.30 13.34
C VAL A 105 10.82 -1.69 13.68
N GLN A 106 10.65 -2.48 14.74
CA GLN A 106 9.34 -2.85 15.24
C GLN A 106 8.92 -1.86 16.34
N PHE A 107 7.75 -1.26 16.18
CA PHE A 107 7.17 -0.38 17.16
C PHE A 107 5.65 -0.64 17.27
N LYS A 108 5.18 -0.92 18.47
CA LYS A 108 3.77 -1.26 18.74
C LYS A 108 3.24 -2.34 17.81
N ASN A 109 4.01 -3.42 17.64
CA ASN A 109 3.68 -4.59 16.80
C ASN A 109 3.56 -4.30 15.30
N LYS A 110 4.12 -3.16 14.86
CA LYS A 110 4.19 -2.81 13.44
C LYS A 110 5.64 -2.63 13.03
N ASN A 111 5.95 -3.02 11.79
CA ASN A 111 7.28 -2.84 11.22
C ASN A 111 7.35 -1.52 10.44
N TYR A 112 8.45 -0.81 10.62
CA TYR A 112 8.75 0.42 9.92
C TYR A 112 10.12 0.35 9.29
N ILE A 113 10.25 0.89 8.08
CA ILE A 113 11.52 1.01 7.39
C ILE A 113 12.12 2.37 7.72
N ILE A 114 13.40 2.35 8.13
CA ILE A 114 14.17 3.56 8.39
C ILE A 114 15.38 3.55 7.45
N PRO A 115 15.50 4.53 6.54
CA PRO A 115 16.67 4.60 5.67
C PRO A 115 17.95 4.87 6.48
N LEU A 116 19.01 4.20 6.07
CA LEU A 116 20.37 4.44 6.60
C LEU A 116 21.15 5.21 5.54
N GLU A 117 21.77 6.29 5.94
CA GLU A 117 22.59 7.09 5.04
C GLU A 117 24.01 6.56 4.94
#